data_be00e92577c80731bb08c1e50ba76748
#
_entry.id   be00e92577c80731bb08c1e50ba76748
#
_cell.length_a   1.000
_cell.length_b   1.000
_cell.length_c   1.000
_cell.angle_alpha   90.00
_cell.angle_beta   90.00
_cell.angle_gamma   90.00
#
_symmetry.space_group_name_H-M   'P 1'
#
loop_
_entity.id
_entity.type
_entity.pdbx_description
1 polymer ?
#
loop_
_entity_poly.entity_id
_entity_poly.type
_entity_poly.pdbx_seq_one_letter_code
_entity_poly.pdbx_strand_id
1 'polypeptide(L)'
;LSMDWVLALIENKFLIEYTGIEVQSIDITGNYRDAWHAYKNLPSRPSAQIPESRHGLNWANVHKRLIPQLIRKGLVYSRSSYVKKGLYFILPDIVFKKFEGVVGDLNAIEFPNQKTITVQTYELAPTVPAGNQRQLKMVRQIRFGLDEFSEKFISGPNLPTGQELDEAVKRHLRITRE
;
A
#
# COMPACT_ATOMS: atom_id res chain seq x y z
N LEU A 1 6.61 17.78 -0.58
CA LEU A 1 5.84 16.53 -0.72
C LEU A 1 6.16 15.95 -2.09
N SER A 2 6.71 14.75 -2.15
CA SER A 2 7.00 14.05 -3.40
C SER A 2 5.86 13.10 -3.75
N MET A 3 5.48 13.05 -5.02
CA MET A 3 4.60 12.02 -5.61
C MET A 3 5.42 11.24 -6.63
N ASP A 4 5.07 9.97 -6.83
CA ASP A 4 5.75 9.17 -7.84
C ASP A 4 5.43 9.67 -9.24
N TRP A 5 4.16 10.00 -9.48
CA TRP A 5 3.70 10.55 -10.75
C TRP A 5 2.61 11.59 -10.55
N VAL A 6 2.52 12.52 -11.50
CA VAL A 6 1.42 13.48 -11.61
C VAL A 6 0.86 13.39 -13.02
N LEU A 7 -0.42 13.12 -13.15
CA LEU A 7 -1.13 13.17 -14.41
C LEU A 7 -1.86 14.50 -14.49
N ALA A 8 -1.54 15.33 -15.49
CA ALA A 8 -2.09 16.65 -15.66
C ALA A 8 -2.81 16.79 -17.00
N LEU A 9 -3.98 17.41 -17.00
CA LEU A 9 -4.68 17.86 -18.19
C LEU A 9 -4.29 19.31 -18.46
N ILE A 10 -3.73 19.55 -19.64
CA ILE A 10 -3.30 20.88 -20.10
C ILE A 10 -4.02 21.20 -21.39
N GLU A 11 -4.71 22.32 -21.42
CA GLU A 11 -5.39 22.84 -22.61
C GLU A 11 -4.90 24.27 -22.90
N ASN A 12 -4.52 24.53 -24.15
CA ASN A 12 -4.00 25.84 -24.58
C ASN A 12 -2.89 26.41 -23.68
N LYS A 13 -2.00 25.55 -23.17
CA LYS A 13 -0.91 25.87 -22.21
C LYS A 13 -1.39 26.21 -20.78
N PHE A 14 -2.66 26.05 -20.47
CA PHE A 14 -3.20 26.23 -19.12
C PHE A 14 -3.43 24.89 -18.44
N LEU A 15 -3.08 24.80 -17.17
CA LEU A 15 -3.39 23.65 -16.33
C LEU A 15 -4.89 23.66 -16.02
N ILE A 16 -5.60 22.62 -16.42
CA ILE A 16 -7.04 22.45 -16.18
C ILE A 16 -7.29 21.64 -14.93
N GLU A 17 -6.71 20.45 -14.85
CA GLU A 17 -6.77 19.60 -13.66
C GLU A 17 -5.51 18.72 -13.58
N TYR A 18 -5.26 18.20 -12.39
CA TYR A 18 -4.26 17.15 -12.22
C TYR A 18 -4.65 16.19 -11.10
N THR A 19 -4.02 15.02 -11.09
CA THR A 19 -4.11 14.05 -10.01
C THR A 19 -2.74 13.49 -9.68
N GLY A 20 -2.52 13.14 -8.42
CA GLY A 20 -1.34 12.41 -7.99
C GLY A 20 -1.54 10.92 -8.13
N ILE A 21 -0.48 10.23 -8.52
CA ILE A 21 -0.42 8.77 -8.56
C ILE A 21 0.72 8.33 -7.68
N GLU A 22 0.41 7.52 -6.69
CA GLU A 22 1.38 6.88 -5.80
C GLU A 22 1.41 5.40 -6.11
N VAL A 23 2.59 4.86 -6.34
CA VAL A 23 2.80 3.44 -6.63
C VAL A 23 3.61 2.83 -5.49
N GLN A 24 3.06 1.84 -4.83
CA GLN A 24 3.72 1.21 -3.70
C GLN A 24 3.76 -0.30 -3.85
N SER A 25 4.96 -0.84 -3.85
CA SER A 25 5.17 -2.25 -3.54
C SER A 25 5.31 -2.45 -2.03
N ILE A 26 5.46 -3.70 -1.60
CA ILE A 26 5.77 -3.99 -0.21
C ILE A 26 7.28 -4.15 -0.04
N ASP A 27 7.82 -3.57 1.04
CA ASP A 27 9.19 -3.81 1.43
C ASP A 27 9.36 -5.24 1.97
N ILE A 28 10.53 -5.79 1.78
CA ILE A 28 10.94 -7.05 2.41
C ILE A 28 11.74 -6.78 3.68
N THR A 29 11.68 -7.69 4.64
CA THR A 29 12.56 -7.69 5.80
C THR A 29 13.94 -8.20 5.41
N GLY A 30 15.01 -7.52 5.83
CA GLY A 30 16.39 -7.95 5.57
C GLY A 30 16.93 -7.58 4.19
N ASN A 31 17.94 -8.31 3.74
CA ASN A 31 18.67 -8.00 2.51
C ASN A 31 18.57 -9.16 1.51
N TYR A 32 18.06 -8.87 0.31
CA TYR A 32 17.98 -9.83 -0.79
C TYR A 32 19.20 -9.78 -1.73
N ARG A 33 20.22 -8.97 -1.41
CA ARG A 33 21.38 -8.72 -2.29
C ARG A 33 22.06 -9.99 -2.74
N ASP A 34 22.28 -10.94 -1.83
CA ASP A 34 23.01 -12.15 -2.13
C ASP A 34 22.23 -13.07 -3.06
N ALA A 35 20.93 -13.23 -2.82
CA ALA A 35 20.03 -13.97 -3.72
C ALA A 35 19.95 -13.31 -5.10
N TRP A 36 19.88 -11.97 -5.16
CA TRP A 36 19.88 -11.21 -6.40
C TRP A 36 21.18 -11.34 -7.18
N HIS A 37 22.34 -11.25 -6.52
CA HIS A 37 23.63 -11.47 -7.16
C HIS A 37 23.79 -12.90 -7.68
N ALA A 38 23.37 -13.90 -6.91
CA ALA A 38 23.38 -15.29 -7.36
C ALA A 38 22.48 -15.46 -8.60
N TYR A 39 21.27 -14.93 -8.59
CA TYR A 39 20.34 -14.96 -9.73
C TYR A 39 20.93 -14.31 -10.99
N LYS A 40 21.51 -13.11 -10.86
CA LYS A 40 22.13 -12.39 -12.00
C LYS A 40 23.30 -13.15 -12.60
N ASN A 41 24.01 -13.94 -11.82
CA ASN A 41 25.17 -14.69 -12.25
C ASN A 41 24.82 -16.11 -12.78
N LEU A 42 23.57 -16.55 -12.71
CA LEU A 42 23.12 -17.85 -13.23
C LEU A 42 23.52 -18.10 -14.70
N PRO A 43 23.46 -17.12 -15.62
CA PRO A 43 23.88 -17.35 -17.00
C PRO A 43 25.35 -17.75 -17.12
N SER A 44 26.23 -17.23 -16.28
CA SER A 44 27.67 -17.55 -16.26
C SER A 44 28.01 -18.71 -15.30
N ARG A 45 27.12 -19.07 -14.38
CA ARG A 45 27.27 -20.14 -13.39
C ARG A 45 25.97 -20.91 -13.20
N PRO A 46 25.53 -21.73 -14.19
CA PRO A 46 24.21 -22.37 -14.14
C PRO A 46 24.01 -23.33 -12.94
N SER A 47 25.08 -23.83 -12.35
CA SER A 47 25.06 -24.72 -11.17
C SER A 47 25.04 -23.95 -9.85
N ALA A 48 25.11 -22.62 -9.86
CA ALA A 48 25.06 -21.84 -8.64
C ALA A 48 23.67 -21.94 -7.99
N GLN A 49 23.62 -22.33 -6.72
CA GLN A 49 22.39 -22.30 -5.95
C GLN A 49 22.07 -20.86 -5.56
N ILE A 50 20.82 -20.45 -5.76
CA ILE A 50 20.32 -19.19 -5.21
C ILE A 50 20.12 -19.40 -3.71
N PRO A 51 20.76 -18.60 -2.84
CA PRO A 51 20.56 -18.72 -1.40
C PRO A 51 19.08 -18.62 -1.03
N GLU A 52 18.62 -19.52 -0.17
CA GLU A 52 17.26 -19.44 0.36
C GLU A 52 17.10 -18.16 1.18
N SER A 53 16.16 -17.33 0.80
CA SER A 53 15.88 -16.09 1.50
C SER A 53 14.95 -16.37 2.69
N ARG A 54 15.40 -16.06 3.90
CA ARG A 54 14.55 -16.07 5.10
C ARG A 54 13.80 -14.75 5.28
N HIS A 55 13.77 -13.92 4.25
CA HIS A 55 13.12 -12.61 4.29
C HIS A 55 11.62 -12.75 4.05
N GLY A 56 10.85 -12.10 4.90
CA GLY A 56 9.40 -11.98 4.77
C GLY A 56 8.99 -10.61 4.26
N LEU A 57 7.72 -10.47 3.93
CA LEU A 57 7.12 -9.17 3.63
C LEU A 57 7.05 -8.31 4.90
N ASN A 58 7.50 -7.06 4.80
CA ASN A 58 7.54 -6.15 5.96
C ASN A 58 6.17 -5.49 6.21
N TRP A 59 5.24 -6.25 6.75
CA TRP A 59 3.89 -5.79 7.04
C TRP A 59 3.83 -4.62 8.02
N ALA A 60 4.81 -4.50 8.92
CA ALA A 60 4.88 -3.37 9.84
C ALA A 60 5.02 -2.02 9.12
N ASN A 61 5.65 -1.98 7.95
CA ASN A 61 5.77 -0.77 7.15
C ASN A 61 4.44 -0.31 6.56
N VAL A 62 3.49 -1.21 6.31
CA VAL A 62 2.14 -0.86 5.86
C VAL A 62 1.47 0.05 6.89
N HIS A 63 1.48 -0.35 8.15
CA HIS A 63 0.84 0.41 9.24
C HIS A 63 1.60 1.68 9.61
N LYS A 64 2.94 1.57 9.74
CA LYS A 64 3.77 2.66 10.28
C LYS A 64 4.10 3.74 9.26
N ARG A 65 4.14 3.40 7.99
CA ARG A 65 4.60 4.32 6.94
C ARG A 65 3.58 4.54 5.84
N LEU A 66 3.06 3.48 5.25
CA LEU A 66 2.29 3.55 4.04
C LEU A 66 0.93 4.24 4.26
N ILE A 67 0.15 3.78 5.24
CA ILE A 67 -1.16 4.38 5.55
C ILE A 67 -1.02 5.86 5.98
N PRO A 68 -0.14 6.23 6.95
CA PRO A 68 0.05 7.64 7.31
C PRO A 68 0.52 8.52 6.14
N GLN A 69 1.38 8.00 5.26
CA GLN A 69 1.80 8.75 4.08
C GLN A 69 0.65 8.99 3.10
N LEU A 70 -0.18 7.98 2.87
CA LEU A 70 -1.34 8.09 1.98
C LEU A 70 -2.34 9.12 2.50
N ILE A 71 -2.65 9.10 3.80
CA ILE A 71 -3.51 10.10 4.45
C ILE A 71 -2.92 11.50 4.27
N ARG A 72 -1.64 11.68 4.59
CA ARG A 72 -0.97 12.98 4.50
C ARG A 72 -0.93 13.52 3.06
N LYS A 73 -0.64 12.67 2.08
CA LYS A 73 -0.63 13.02 0.67
C LYS A 73 -2.04 13.39 0.21
N GLY A 74 -3.03 12.59 0.54
CA GLY A 74 -4.45 12.88 0.23
C GLY A 74 -4.91 14.22 0.78
N LEU A 75 -4.58 14.53 2.05
CA LEU A 75 -4.89 15.81 2.67
C LEU A 75 -4.25 17.01 1.95
N VAL A 76 -3.00 16.87 1.49
CA VAL A 76 -2.34 17.94 0.74
C VAL A 76 -2.98 18.15 -0.63
N TYR A 77 -3.24 17.04 -1.34
CA TYR A 77 -3.87 17.11 -2.67
C TYR A 77 -5.30 17.66 -2.60
N SER A 78 -6.07 17.30 -1.57
CA SER A 78 -7.44 17.79 -1.40
C SER A 78 -7.56 19.30 -1.21
N ARG A 79 -6.44 20.00 -0.94
CA ARG A 79 -6.40 21.47 -0.80
C ARG A 79 -6.27 22.22 -2.14
N SER A 80 -5.93 21.48 -3.20
CA SER A 80 -5.76 22.09 -4.51
C SER A 80 -7.08 22.17 -5.27
N SER A 81 -7.42 23.36 -5.78
CA SER A 81 -8.59 23.56 -6.63
C SER A 81 -8.48 22.87 -8.00
N TYR A 82 -7.26 22.49 -8.43
CA TYR A 82 -7.01 21.75 -9.67
C TYR A 82 -7.13 20.24 -9.49
N VAL A 83 -7.14 19.72 -8.28
CA VAL A 83 -7.38 18.29 -8.03
C VAL A 83 -8.88 18.04 -8.01
N LYS A 84 -9.40 17.39 -9.04
CA LYS A 84 -10.84 17.09 -9.16
C LYS A 84 -11.22 15.67 -8.76
N LYS A 85 -10.28 14.73 -8.89
CA LYS A 85 -10.52 13.28 -8.73
C LYS A 85 -9.74 12.65 -7.59
N GLY A 86 -9.10 13.49 -6.75
CA GLY A 86 -8.35 13.06 -5.59
C GLY A 86 -7.00 12.40 -5.94
N LEU A 87 -6.64 11.38 -5.19
CA LEU A 87 -5.36 10.67 -5.27
C LEU A 87 -5.56 9.25 -5.78
N TYR A 88 -4.71 8.81 -6.71
CA TYR A 88 -4.65 7.42 -7.13
C TYR A 88 -3.53 6.69 -6.39
N PHE A 89 -3.84 5.48 -5.94
CA PHE A 89 -2.92 4.62 -5.20
C PHE A 89 -2.88 3.24 -5.85
N ILE A 90 -1.70 2.86 -6.34
CA ILE A 90 -1.48 1.63 -7.10
C ILE A 90 -0.60 0.71 -6.28
N LEU A 91 -1.06 -0.51 -6.01
CA LEU A 91 -0.35 -1.47 -5.17
C LEU A 91 -0.72 -2.92 -5.49
N PRO A 92 0.10 -3.89 -5.02
CA PRO A 92 -0.27 -5.31 -5.09
C PRO A 92 -1.55 -5.61 -4.29
N ASP A 93 -2.41 -6.47 -4.81
CA ASP A 93 -3.69 -6.82 -4.17
C ASP A 93 -3.50 -7.42 -2.77
N ILE A 94 -2.46 -8.22 -2.58
CA ILE A 94 -2.11 -8.77 -1.27
C ILE A 94 -1.80 -7.70 -0.22
N VAL A 95 -1.23 -6.55 -0.63
CA VAL A 95 -0.95 -5.42 0.27
C VAL A 95 -2.25 -4.74 0.64
N PHE A 96 -3.15 -4.53 -0.32
CA PHE A 96 -4.44 -3.90 -0.05
C PHE A 96 -5.33 -4.75 0.87
N LYS A 97 -5.33 -6.07 0.76
CA LYS A 97 -6.00 -6.96 1.72
C LYS A 97 -5.54 -6.75 3.16
N LYS A 98 -4.27 -6.38 3.37
CA LYS A 98 -3.78 -6.01 4.71
C LYS A 98 -4.30 -4.64 5.16
N PHE A 99 -4.48 -3.68 4.24
CA PHE A 99 -5.15 -2.42 4.55
C PHE A 99 -6.58 -2.65 5.04
N GLU A 100 -7.34 -3.46 4.31
CA GLU A 100 -8.71 -3.81 4.68
C GLU A 100 -8.79 -4.43 6.08
N GLY A 101 -7.82 -5.27 6.43
CA GLY A 101 -7.72 -5.84 7.78
C GLY A 101 -7.41 -4.82 8.88
N VAL A 102 -6.90 -3.63 8.53
CA VAL A 102 -6.59 -2.56 9.48
C VAL A 102 -7.74 -1.57 9.62
N VAL A 103 -8.28 -1.12 8.49
CA VAL A 103 -9.30 -0.06 8.46
C VAL A 103 -10.73 -0.61 8.44
N GLY A 104 -10.88 -1.90 8.16
CA GLY A 104 -12.20 -2.51 7.98
C GLY A 104 -12.84 -2.11 6.65
N ASP A 105 -14.14 -2.33 6.54
CA ASP A 105 -14.90 -2.02 5.33
C ASP A 105 -14.99 -0.51 5.11
N LEU A 106 -14.75 -0.08 3.88
CA LEU A 106 -14.82 1.31 3.44
C LEU A 106 -16.04 1.49 2.54
N ASN A 107 -16.75 2.61 2.70
CA ASN A 107 -17.89 2.95 1.86
C ASN A 107 -17.42 3.35 0.46
N ALA A 108 -17.94 2.65 -0.56
CA ALA A 108 -17.59 2.94 -1.94
C ALA A 108 -18.16 4.28 -2.40
N ILE A 109 -17.33 5.05 -3.11
CA ILE A 109 -17.70 6.31 -3.76
C ILE A 109 -17.82 6.07 -5.27
N GLU A 110 -18.98 6.36 -5.84
CA GLU A 110 -19.21 6.21 -7.28
C GLU A 110 -18.51 7.33 -8.07
N PHE A 111 -18.73 8.57 -7.68
CA PHE A 111 -18.17 9.76 -8.35
C PHE A 111 -17.02 10.36 -7.54
N PRO A 112 -15.79 10.31 -8.06
CA PRO A 112 -14.65 10.82 -7.33
C PRO A 112 -14.69 12.36 -7.21
N ASN A 113 -14.17 12.85 -6.10
CA ASN A 113 -13.95 14.26 -5.82
C ASN A 113 -12.52 14.49 -5.29
N GLN A 114 -12.18 15.71 -4.94
CA GLN A 114 -10.82 16.06 -4.47
C GLN A 114 -10.38 15.33 -3.18
N LYS A 115 -11.32 14.80 -2.38
CA LYS A 115 -11.06 14.01 -1.17
C LYS A 115 -11.18 12.50 -1.41
N THR A 116 -11.23 12.05 -2.63
CA THR A 116 -11.33 10.64 -2.96
C THR A 116 -9.94 10.02 -3.06
N ILE A 117 -9.79 8.83 -2.49
CA ILE A 117 -8.69 7.93 -2.77
C ILE A 117 -9.20 6.84 -3.71
N THR A 118 -8.61 6.75 -4.90
CA THR A 118 -8.87 5.66 -5.85
C THR A 118 -7.74 4.65 -5.74
N VAL A 119 -8.04 3.46 -5.27
CA VAL A 119 -7.08 2.35 -5.20
C VAL A 119 -7.24 1.46 -6.41
N GLN A 120 -6.14 1.16 -7.07
CA GLN A 120 -6.06 0.12 -8.10
C GLN A 120 -5.10 -0.97 -7.62
N THR A 121 -5.58 -2.20 -7.55
CA THR A 121 -4.76 -3.32 -7.13
C THR A 121 -4.37 -4.20 -8.31
N TYR A 122 -3.17 -4.75 -8.25
CA TYR A 122 -2.59 -5.56 -9.30
C TYR A 122 -2.00 -6.86 -8.76
N GLU A 123 -2.00 -7.88 -9.61
CA GLU A 123 -1.27 -9.12 -9.43
C GLU A 123 -0.47 -9.47 -10.68
N LEU A 124 0.54 -10.31 -10.54
CA LEU A 124 1.25 -10.84 -11.69
C LEU A 124 0.36 -11.88 -12.42
N ALA A 125 0.24 -11.76 -13.73
CA ALA A 125 -0.37 -12.78 -14.57
C ALA A 125 0.31 -14.16 -14.35
N PRO A 126 -0.25 -15.26 -14.82
CA PRO A 126 0.38 -16.59 -14.73
C PRO A 126 1.84 -16.59 -15.20
N THR A 127 2.63 -17.48 -14.66
CA THR A 127 4.05 -17.62 -15.01
C THR A 127 4.22 -17.85 -16.51
N VAL A 128 5.16 -17.14 -17.10
CA VAL A 128 5.53 -17.27 -18.51
C VAL A 128 6.92 -17.89 -18.64
N PRO A 129 7.29 -18.48 -19.81
CA PRO A 129 8.62 -19.00 -20.04
C PRO A 129 9.71 -17.95 -19.79
N ALA A 130 10.90 -18.42 -19.39
CA ALA A 130 12.04 -17.55 -19.18
C ALA A 130 12.33 -16.69 -20.42
N GLY A 131 12.67 -15.41 -20.21
CA GLY A 131 12.91 -14.44 -21.27
C GLY A 131 11.65 -13.70 -21.77
N ASN A 132 10.45 -14.12 -21.38
CA ASN A 132 9.23 -13.41 -21.70
C ASN A 132 8.80 -12.46 -20.58
N GLN A 133 8.21 -11.34 -20.99
CA GLN A 133 7.70 -10.36 -20.02
C GLN A 133 6.39 -10.85 -19.39
N ARG A 134 6.37 -10.94 -18.06
CA ARG A 134 5.18 -11.26 -17.29
C ARG A 134 4.35 -9.98 -17.10
N GLN A 135 3.09 -10.04 -17.46
CA GLN A 135 2.19 -8.90 -17.39
C GLN A 135 1.65 -8.70 -15.96
N LEU A 136 1.28 -7.47 -15.66
CA LEU A 136 0.46 -7.11 -14.50
C LEU A 136 -1.00 -7.13 -14.91
N LYS A 137 -1.84 -7.75 -14.08
CA LYS A 137 -3.29 -7.79 -14.25
C LYS A 137 -3.93 -6.96 -13.14
N MET A 138 -4.76 -5.99 -13.50
CA MET A 138 -5.58 -5.28 -12.53
C MET A 138 -6.61 -6.24 -11.94
N VAL A 139 -6.67 -6.33 -10.62
CA VAL A 139 -7.60 -7.17 -9.87
C VAL A 139 -8.88 -6.41 -9.59
N ARG A 140 -8.76 -5.21 -9.02
CA ARG A 140 -9.91 -4.38 -8.65
C ARG A 140 -9.56 -2.90 -8.59
N GLN A 141 -10.58 -2.07 -8.72
CA GLN A 141 -10.52 -0.65 -8.45
C GLN A 141 -11.59 -0.29 -7.42
N ILE A 142 -11.17 0.41 -6.37
CA ILE A 142 -12.04 0.82 -5.26
C ILE A 142 -11.83 2.31 -5.04
N ARG A 143 -12.93 3.02 -4.72
CA ARG A 143 -12.89 4.44 -4.37
C ARG A 143 -13.54 4.66 -3.02
N PHE A 144 -12.90 5.42 -2.15
CA PHE A 144 -13.41 5.75 -0.83
C PHE A 144 -12.98 7.15 -0.39
N GLY A 145 -13.64 7.67 0.62
CA GLY A 145 -13.36 8.99 1.18
C GLY A 145 -12.10 9.01 2.03
N LEU A 146 -11.28 10.04 1.84
CA LEU A 146 -10.08 10.26 2.65
C LEU A 146 -10.41 10.44 4.13
N ASP A 147 -11.48 11.16 4.45
CA ASP A 147 -11.89 11.43 5.83
C ASP A 147 -12.28 10.13 6.54
N GLU A 148 -13.13 9.30 5.92
CA GLU A 148 -13.51 7.98 6.43
C GLU A 148 -12.30 7.06 6.60
N PHE A 149 -11.41 7.03 5.61
CA PHE A 149 -10.20 6.22 5.68
C PHE A 149 -9.30 6.64 6.85
N SER A 150 -9.13 7.94 7.06
CA SER A 150 -8.33 8.48 8.17
C SER A 150 -8.94 8.15 9.52
N GLU A 151 -10.25 8.30 9.67
CA GLU A 151 -10.98 7.97 10.89
C GLU A 151 -10.87 6.47 11.22
N LYS A 152 -11.14 5.61 10.24
CA LYS A 152 -11.06 4.16 10.41
C LYS A 152 -9.64 3.66 10.69
N PHE A 153 -8.61 4.35 10.21
CA PHE A 153 -7.24 4.02 10.58
C PHE A 153 -6.96 4.33 12.04
N ILE A 154 -7.52 5.42 12.59
CA ILE A 154 -7.33 5.83 13.98
C ILE A 154 -8.17 4.98 14.93
N SER A 155 -9.38 4.58 14.53
CA SER A 155 -10.37 3.87 15.35
C SER A 155 -10.67 2.45 14.86
N GLY A 156 -9.82 1.89 13.99
CA GLY A 156 -10.09 0.64 13.26
C GLY A 156 -10.27 -0.59 14.15
N PRO A 157 -10.86 -1.65 13.58
CA PRO A 157 -11.29 -2.84 14.33
C PRO A 157 -10.15 -3.68 14.89
N ASN A 158 -8.92 -3.40 14.49
CA ASN A 158 -7.71 -4.09 14.96
C ASN A 158 -7.07 -3.45 16.19
N LEU A 159 -7.63 -2.36 16.72
CA LEU A 159 -7.15 -1.77 17.96
C LEU A 159 -7.72 -2.54 19.16
N PRO A 160 -6.86 -2.92 20.12
CA PRO A 160 -7.35 -3.56 21.34
C PRO A 160 -8.21 -2.60 22.14
N THR A 161 -9.24 -3.12 22.78
CA THR A 161 -9.99 -2.39 23.79
C THR A 161 -9.12 -2.12 25.02
N GLY A 162 -9.50 -1.14 25.85
CA GLY A 162 -8.79 -0.88 27.11
C GLY A 162 -8.73 -2.13 28.00
N GLN A 163 -9.81 -2.91 28.05
CA GLN A 163 -9.85 -4.15 28.81
C GLN A 163 -8.88 -5.21 28.28
N GLU A 164 -8.81 -5.42 26.98
CA GLU A 164 -7.84 -6.34 26.36
C GLU A 164 -6.39 -5.92 26.63
N LEU A 165 -6.13 -4.60 26.60
CA LEU A 165 -4.82 -4.06 26.94
C LEU A 165 -4.47 -4.32 28.39
N ASP A 166 -5.39 -4.04 29.32
CA ASP A 166 -5.21 -4.28 30.76
C ASP A 166 -4.94 -5.77 31.05
N GLU A 167 -5.71 -6.66 30.45
CA GLU A 167 -5.51 -8.11 30.59
C GLU A 167 -4.18 -8.58 29.99
N ALA A 168 -3.74 -7.98 28.88
CA ALA A 168 -2.43 -8.26 28.30
C ALA A 168 -1.29 -7.83 29.25
N VAL A 169 -1.39 -6.65 29.84
CA VAL A 169 -0.43 -6.14 30.83
C VAL A 169 -0.41 -7.03 32.09
N LYS A 170 -1.58 -7.40 32.67
CA LYS A 170 -1.67 -8.30 33.82
C LYS A 170 -0.99 -9.64 33.53
N ARG A 171 -1.28 -10.24 32.38
CA ARG A 171 -0.62 -11.49 31.93
C ARG A 171 0.89 -11.35 31.84
N HIS A 172 1.37 -10.24 31.28
CA HIS A 172 2.81 -10.01 31.14
C HIS A 172 3.49 -9.85 32.50
N LEU A 173 2.84 -9.14 33.42
CA LEU A 173 3.32 -8.95 34.81
C LEU A 173 3.07 -10.17 35.73
N ARG A 174 2.43 -11.23 35.22
CA ARG A 174 2.05 -12.44 36.01
C ARG A 174 1.21 -12.10 37.23
N ILE A 175 0.38 -11.05 37.15
CA ILE A 175 -0.55 -10.69 38.19
C ILE A 175 -1.82 -11.50 37.96
N THR A 176 -2.12 -12.43 38.88
CA THR A 176 -3.40 -13.16 38.91
C THR A 176 -4.48 -12.25 39.51
N ARG A 177 -5.72 -12.38 39.03
CA ARG A 177 -6.88 -11.74 39.66
C ARG A 177 -7.02 -12.25 41.10
N GLU A 178 -7.19 -11.33 42.04
CA GLU A 178 -7.88 -11.64 43.30
C GLU A 178 -9.40 -11.82 43.04
#